data_a5124b3992e5fe6e16176737d48222aa
#
_entry.id   a5124b3992e5fe6e16176737d48222aa
#
_cell.length_a   1.000
_cell.length_b   1.000
_cell.length_c   1.000
_cell.angle_alpha   90.00
_cell.angle_beta   90.00
_cell.angle_gamma   90.00
#
_symmetry.space_group_name_H-M   'P 1'
#
loop_
_entity.id
_entity.type
_entity.pdbx_description
1 polymer ?
#
loop_
_entity_poly.entity_id
_entity_poly.type
_entity_poly.pdbx_seq_one_letter_code
_entity_poly.pdbx_strand_id
1 'polypeptide(L)'
;MIKFKFIRSISFISFFISSVCFSSMHVKGDEEPSHIAESARASNRGFGYPKLSDVSFSSRRFRPENQKDPHDTFSTLPRFFSTRLDWVYDYGNQENIIGRTNALGLNYNGAISSILPDEIGGFVRIRGRDRSVNGDLSVLAHLPSKPAIGDVWSKQYIKIASNHVREMIRLGADGIQVDDPGMNYAEAVYREGGYGDTSNEKFSLWLKQNSSKKQRRNWSIDLDIDEFSYREWVHSKGGKDHIPPDLKELHEKFLLEGLLQFYETLRKVAAEANGGVQVPFSCNTSSNVVWKDYSKWADFGMAETRMNNISPMKIWRWVCSPERKIGKGHVLCPPRYDALTPPANIVPFTRSCIATTYAMGSLMIVPWDVWQKNNGGPRYFGTAEEYADIYGFVRAIPELFEGYEAVFCRGGGIPTSIYKFNKSPVVLQGNHDGVVAVVRCIPKSESAPVVIHLVDWNKPQSFTLIFDQTQFFFGNKMAFNLFTPTAYDQNLHEKIYAESIFNQLALVKELTPERHPDGKLRLLIPPLNPWGIIKVSLK
;
A
#
# COMPACT_ATOMS: atom_id res chain seq x y z
N MET A 1 -23.46 -30.39 -0.83
CA MET A 1 -24.47 -29.52 -0.23
C MET A 1 -24.01 -29.18 1.20
N ILE A 2 -23.28 -28.10 1.39
CA ILE A 2 -22.79 -27.68 2.72
C ILE A 2 -23.38 -26.29 2.97
N LYS A 3 -24.23 -26.19 4.00
CA LYS A 3 -24.92 -24.98 4.42
C LYS A 3 -23.96 -24.10 5.26
N PHE A 4 -23.69 -22.90 4.82
CA PHE A 4 -23.07 -21.86 5.63
C PHE A 4 -24.15 -21.12 6.44
N LYS A 5 -24.00 -21.12 7.76
CA LYS A 5 -24.77 -20.27 8.66
C LYS A 5 -24.10 -18.91 8.82
N PHE A 6 -24.82 -17.86 8.46
CA PHE A 6 -24.49 -16.47 8.81
C PHE A 6 -24.91 -16.20 10.25
N ILE A 7 -24.00 -15.71 11.07
CA ILE A 7 -24.33 -15.10 12.37
C ILE A 7 -24.08 -13.59 12.24
N ARG A 8 -25.16 -12.83 12.36
CA ARG A 8 -25.13 -11.38 12.59
C ARG A 8 -25.06 -11.15 14.09
N SER A 9 -24.14 -10.32 14.54
CA SER A 9 -24.26 -9.64 15.83
C SER A 9 -23.75 -8.22 15.69
N ILE A 10 -24.68 -7.26 15.81
CA ILE A 10 -24.42 -5.84 15.91
C ILE A 10 -24.50 -5.53 17.41
N SER A 11 -23.43 -4.97 17.97
CA SER A 11 -23.51 -4.31 19.28
C SER A 11 -22.83 -2.95 19.20
N PHE A 12 -23.63 -1.90 19.34
CA PHE A 12 -23.20 -0.52 19.53
C PHE A 12 -22.73 -0.36 20.98
N ILE A 13 -21.52 0.11 21.18
CA ILE A 13 -21.06 0.67 22.46
C ILE A 13 -20.42 2.02 22.16
N SER A 14 -21.11 3.07 22.63
CA SER A 14 -20.60 4.44 22.68
C SER A 14 -19.59 4.55 23.82
N PHE A 15 -18.36 5.01 23.54
CA PHE A 15 -17.41 5.41 24.56
C PHE A 15 -17.11 6.91 24.46
N PHE A 16 -17.35 7.60 25.58
CA PHE A 16 -16.92 8.97 25.85
C PHE A 16 -15.38 9.04 25.90
N ILE A 17 -14.80 9.96 25.17
CA ILE A 17 -13.37 10.29 25.23
C ILE A 17 -13.21 11.55 26.08
N SER A 18 -12.64 11.40 27.27
CA SER A 18 -12.10 12.50 28.07
C SER A 18 -10.82 13.02 27.43
N SER A 19 -10.80 14.32 27.15
CA SER A 19 -9.60 15.04 26.73
C SER A 19 -8.61 15.16 27.90
N VAL A 20 -7.45 14.54 27.77
CA VAL A 20 -6.29 14.81 28.65
C VAL A 20 -5.31 15.68 27.88
N CYS A 21 -5.15 16.92 28.37
CA CYS A 21 -4.11 17.82 27.91
C CYS A 21 -2.73 17.31 28.31
N PHE A 22 -1.88 17.01 27.35
CA PHE A 22 -0.44 16.84 27.57
C PHE A 22 0.28 18.16 27.36
N SER A 23 0.82 18.72 28.43
CA SER A 23 1.77 19.82 28.39
C SER A 23 3.11 19.36 27.85
N SER A 24 3.58 20.07 26.84
CA SER A 24 4.91 19.86 26.21
C SER A 24 6.02 20.21 27.18
N MET A 25 6.82 19.24 27.58
CA MET A 25 8.15 19.48 28.14
C MET A 25 9.17 19.66 27.01
N HIS A 26 9.70 20.86 26.90
CA HIS A 26 10.86 21.18 26.06
C HIS A 26 12.11 20.59 26.75
N VAL A 27 12.71 19.61 26.12
CA VAL A 27 14.11 19.22 26.42
C VAL A 27 14.97 19.89 25.35
N LYS A 28 15.73 20.89 25.76
CA LYS A 28 16.84 21.45 24.97
C LYS A 28 18.02 20.47 25.05
N GLY A 29 18.38 19.90 23.92
CA GLY A 29 19.65 19.23 23.68
C GLY A 29 20.22 19.80 22.40
N ASP A 30 21.22 20.67 22.53
CA ASP A 30 21.99 21.24 21.43
C ASP A 30 22.96 20.18 20.90
N GLU A 31 22.54 19.39 19.91
CA GLU A 31 23.45 18.73 18.97
C GLU A 31 23.10 19.24 17.57
N GLU A 32 24.08 19.85 16.89
CA GLU A 32 23.95 20.29 15.50
C GLU A 32 23.48 19.14 14.62
N PRO A 33 22.43 19.34 13.77
CA PRO A 33 21.98 18.33 12.84
C PRO A 33 23.12 18.02 11.87
N SER A 34 23.43 16.73 11.72
CA SER A 34 24.50 16.30 10.84
C SER A 34 24.29 16.82 9.42
N HIS A 35 25.32 17.46 8.84
CA HIS A 35 25.30 18.01 7.46
C HIS A 35 24.87 17.01 6.37
N ILE A 36 24.92 15.72 6.65
CA ILE A 36 24.46 14.65 5.75
C ILE A 36 22.92 14.66 5.61
N ALA A 37 22.19 14.93 6.69
CA ALA A 37 20.72 15.00 6.65
C ALA A 37 20.23 16.25 5.90
N GLU A 38 20.96 17.36 5.92
CA GLU A 38 20.63 18.58 5.19
C GLU A 38 20.91 18.48 3.69
N SER A 39 22.02 17.86 3.27
CA SER A 39 22.35 17.70 1.86
C SER A 39 21.41 16.73 1.14
N ALA A 40 20.97 15.65 1.81
CA ALA A 40 19.97 14.73 1.27
C ALA A 40 18.58 15.35 1.11
N ARG A 41 18.23 16.35 1.95
CA ARG A 41 16.95 17.06 1.93
C ARG A 41 16.88 18.23 0.95
N ALA A 42 18.00 18.73 0.49
CA ALA A 42 18.06 19.82 -0.49
C ALA A 42 17.56 19.41 -1.89
N SER A 43 17.29 18.11 -2.10
CA SER A 43 16.66 17.65 -3.32
C SER A 43 15.13 17.87 -3.25
N ASN A 44 14.51 18.27 -4.35
CA ASN A 44 13.06 18.43 -4.54
C ASN A 44 12.23 17.13 -4.37
N ARG A 45 12.74 16.11 -3.67
CA ARG A 45 12.12 14.79 -3.58
C ARG A 45 10.83 14.76 -2.76
N GLY A 46 10.64 15.70 -1.85
CA GLY A 46 9.52 15.66 -0.90
C GLY A 46 9.71 14.58 0.18
N PHE A 47 8.80 14.54 1.13
CA PHE A 47 8.76 13.47 2.13
C PHE A 47 8.20 12.19 1.48
N GLY A 48 8.69 11.00 1.84
CA GLY A 48 8.37 9.71 1.22
C GLY A 48 6.89 9.28 1.17
N TYR A 49 5.94 10.19 1.47
CA TYR A 49 4.51 9.96 1.25
C TYR A 49 4.20 9.86 -0.24
N PRO A 50 3.40 8.86 -0.67
CA PRO A 50 3.03 8.72 -2.07
C PRO A 50 2.09 9.86 -2.49
N LYS A 51 2.40 10.48 -3.64
CA LYS A 51 1.52 11.39 -4.37
C LYS A 51 0.80 10.61 -5.46
N LEU A 52 -0.39 11.04 -5.85
CA LEU A 52 -1.15 10.35 -6.90
C LEU A 52 -0.50 10.48 -8.28
N SER A 53 0.39 11.44 -8.46
CA SER A 53 1.23 11.60 -9.66
C SER A 53 2.54 10.83 -9.59
N ASP A 54 2.82 10.10 -8.51
CA ASP A 54 4.01 9.26 -8.41
C ASP A 54 3.90 8.00 -9.25
N VAL A 55 5.06 7.53 -9.69
CA VAL A 55 5.26 6.20 -10.27
C VAL A 55 6.14 5.40 -9.32
N SER A 56 5.51 4.44 -8.67
CA SER A 56 6.17 3.54 -7.72
C SER A 56 6.83 2.37 -8.45
N PHE A 57 8.03 2.02 -8.03
CA PHE A 57 8.80 0.92 -8.58
C PHE A 57 9.32 0.04 -7.44
N SER A 58 9.37 -1.27 -7.64
CA SER A 58 9.92 -2.21 -6.68
C SER A 58 10.93 -3.14 -7.33
N SER A 59 12.08 -3.29 -6.69
CA SER A 59 13.08 -4.26 -7.06
C SER A 59 13.60 -4.99 -5.83
N ARG A 60 13.67 -6.31 -5.92
CA ARG A 60 14.14 -7.16 -4.82
C ARG A 60 15.64 -7.47 -4.93
N ARG A 61 16.16 -7.51 -6.13
CA ARG A 61 17.48 -8.12 -6.38
C ARG A 61 18.55 -7.13 -6.74
N PHE A 62 18.21 -5.94 -7.17
CA PHE A 62 19.17 -4.87 -7.53
C PHE A 62 20.45 -5.38 -8.16
N ARG A 63 20.35 -6.24 -9.13
CA ARG A 63 21.54 -6.81 -9.77
C ARG A 63 22.14 -5.79 -10.72
N PRO A 64 23.16 -5.03 -10.30
CA PRO A 64 23.76 -4.03 -11.15
C PRO A 64 24.53 -4.64 -12.32
N GLU A 65 24.87 -5.93 -12.23
CA GLU A 65 25.88 -6.53 -13.09
C GLU A 65 25.47 -7.89 -13.67
N ASN A 66 24.20 -8.22 -13.74
CA ASN A 66 23.82 -9.45 -14.41
C ASN A 66 23.97 -9.26 -15.92
N GLN A 67 25.14 -9.62 -16.46
CA GLN A 67 25.47 -9.53 -17.88
C GLN A 67 24.46 -10.25 -18.81
N LYS A 68 23.60 -11.10 -18.27
CA LYS A 68 22.52 -11.78 -19.01
C LYS A 68 21.23 -10.97 -19.10
N ASP A 69 21.08 -9.90 -18.31
CA ASP A 69 19.94 -9.01 -18.38
C ASP A 69 20.43 -7.62 -18.81
N PRO A 70 20.14 -7.19 -20.06
CA PRO A 70 20.57 -5.90 -20.57
C PRO A 70 19.96 -4.71 -19.81
N HIS A 71 18.95 -4.97 -18.96
CA HIS A 71 18.23 -3.95 -18.21
C HIS A 71 18.42 -4.17 -16.71
N ASP A 72 19.42 -3.56 -16.12
CA ASP A 72 19.53 -3.50 -14.67
C ASP A 72 18.40 -2.63 -14.08
N THR A 73 18.18 -2.71 -12.79
CA THR A 73 17.13 -1.95 -12.12
C THR A 73 17.30 -0.44 -12.33
N PHE A 74 18.50 0.08 -12.21
CA PHE A 74 18.74 1.52 -12.26
C PHE A 74 18.64 2.12 -13.67
N SER A 75 18.95 1.36 -14.69
CA SER A 75 18.72 1.76 -16.09
C SER A 75 17.23 1.69 -16.47
N THR A 76 16.45 0.87 -15.77
CA THR A 76 15.02 0.67 -16.03
C THR A 76 14.15 1.70 -15.34
N LEU A 77 14.52 2.20 -14.15
CA LEU A 77 13.76 3.20 -13.40
C LEU A 77 13.35 4.43 -14.24
N PRO A 78 14.27 5.08 -14.99
CA PRO A 78 13.93 6.19 -15.87
C PRO A 78 12.96 5.80 -16.98
N ARG A 79 13.09 4.61 -17.53
CA ARG A 79 12.25 4.13 -18.64
C ARG A 79 10.77 4.01 -18.26
N PHE A 80 10.48 3.77 -16.97
CA PHE A 80 9.12 3.78 -16.42
C PHE A 80 8.71 5.12 -15.81
N PHE A 81 9.51 6.18 -15.93
CA PHE A 81 9.28 7.49 -15.32
C PHE A 81 9.11 7.41 -13.81
N SER A 82 9.80 6.49 -13.17
CA SER A 82 9.70 6.24 -11.73
C SER A 82 10.08 7.47 -10.92
N THR A 83 9.35 7.72 -9.84
CA THR A 83 9.62 8.82 -8.89
C THR A 83 9.99 8.30 -7.53
N ARG A 84 9.74 7.03 -7.30
CA ARG A 84 9.97 6.39 -6.01
C ARG A 84 10.28 4.92 -6.17
N LEU A 85 11.11 4.43 -5.27
CA LEU A 85 11.48 3.05 -5.14
C LEU A 85 10.92 2.53 -3.82
N ASP A 86 9.94 1.65 -3.89
CA ASP A 86 9.23 1.14 -2.74
C ASP A 86 9.49 -0.35 -2.55
N TRP A 87 9.39 -0.81 -1.29
CA TRP A 87 9.45 -2.22 -0.94
C TRP A 87 10.78 -2.90 -1.31
N VAL A 88 11.86 -2.34 -0.80
CA VAL A 88 13.22 -2.77 -1.12
C VAL A 88 13.84 -3.54 0.03
N TYR A 89 14.33 -4.75 -0.25
CA TYR A 89 14.86 -5.69 0.75
C TYR A 89 16.37 -5.89 0.75
N ASP A 90 17.16 -5.07 0.11
CA ASP A 90 18.59 -5.33 0.07
C ASP A 90 19.31 -4.98 1.38
N TYR A 91 19.36 -5.95 2.28
CA TYR A 91 20.01 -5.81 3.59
C TYR A 91 21.56 -5.76 3.53
N GLY A 92 22.18 -6.16 2.43
CA GLY A 92 23.64 -6.25 2.30
C GLY A 92 24.30 -5.10 1.53
N ASN A 93 23.51 -4.27 0.82
CA ASN A 93 24.03 -3.24 -0.08
C ASN A 93 23.22 -1.94 -0.03
N GLN A 94 22.61 -1.65 1.12
CA GLN A 94 21.69 -0.52 1.27
C GLN A 94 22.33 0.82 0.97
N GLU A 95 23.54 1.07 1.41
CA GLU A 95 24.25 2.33 1.19
C GLU A 95 24.35 2.66 -0.31
N ASN A 96 24.79 1.70 -1.12
CA ASN A 96 24.89 1.87 -2.56
C ASN A 96 23.52 2.09 -3.20
N ILE A 97 22.51 1.30 -2.84
CA ILE A 97 21.17 1.38 -3.44
C ILE A 97 20.50 2.70 -3.08
N ILE A 98 20.51 3.09 -1.81
CA ILE A 98 19.95 4.36 -1.35
C ILE A 98 20.70 5.53 -2.01
N GLY A 99 22.04 5.49 -2.03
CA GLY A 99 22.86 6.52 -2.67
C GLY A 99 22.55 6.68 -4.17
N ARG A 100 22.45 5.58 -4.92
CA ARG A 100 22.10 5.61 -6.36
C ARG A 100 20.65 6.09 -6.59
N THR A 101 19.71 5.65 -5.75
CA THR A 101 18.30 6.10 -5.83
C THR A 101 18.21 7.61 -5.60
N ASN A 102 18.91 8.11 -4.58
CA ASN A 102 18.98 9.51 -4.25
C ASN A 102 19.65 10.36 -5.36
N ALA A 103 20.70 9.83 -5.98
CA ALA A 103 21.37 10.48 -7.12
C ALA A 103 20.44 10.63 -8.33
N LEU A 104 19.45 9.76 -8.50
CA LEU A 104 18.40 9.89 -9.52
C LEU A 104 17.24 10.82 -9.09
N GLY A 105 17.30 11.42 -7.91
CA GLY A 105 16.22 12.27 -7.38
C GLY A 105 14.94 11.52 -6.98
N LEU A 106 15.03 10.20 -6.76
CA LEU A 106 13.89 9.33 -6.43
C LEU A 106 13.75 9.18 -4.91
N ASN A 107 12.52 9.06 -4.44
CA ASN A 107 12.24 8.66 -3.05
C ASN A 107 12.57 7.17 -2.86
N TYR A 108 13.12 6.82 -1.70
CA TYR A 108 13.44 5.45 -1.33
C TYR A 108 12.69 5.03 -0.06
N ASN A 109 11.89 3.94 -0.16
CA ASN A 109 11.25 3.31 0.99
C ASN A 109 11.81 1.91 1.21
N GLY A 110 12.67 1.78 2.21
CA GLY A 110 13.29 0.52 2.57
C GLY A 110 12.34 -0.41 3.31
N ALA A 111 12.40 -1.71 3.04
CA ALA A 111 11.54 -2.68 3.67
C ALA A 111 12.18 -3.32 4.89
N ILE A 112 11.39 -3.46 5.96
CA ILE A 112 11.62 -4.38 7.06
C ILE A 112 10.53 -5.46 7.05
N SER A 113 10.81 -6.60 7.65
CA SER A 113 9.90 -7.73 7.67
C SER A 113 9.81 -8.33 9.07
N SER A 114 8.81 -9.17 9.31
CA SER A 114 8.71 -10.03 10.50
C SER A 114 9.95 -10.92 10.71
N ILE A 115 10.69 -11.16 9.63
CA ILE A 115 11.97 -11.82 9.64
C ILE A 115 13.08 -10.78 9.40
N LEU A 116 14.02 -10.69 10.32
CA LEU A 116 15.23 -9.92 10.10
C LEU A 116 16.38 -10.87 9.75
N PRO A 117 17.35 -10.44 8.91
CA PRO A 117 18.49 -11.30 8.55
C PRO A 117 19.25 -11.78 9.79
N ASP A 118 19.65 -13.05 9.76
CA ASP A 118 20.47 -13.65 10.82
C ASP A 118 21.93 -13.22 10.79
N GLU A 119 22.33 -12.35 9.89
CA GLU A 119 23.70 -11.85 9.70
C GLU A 119 24.30 -11.23 10.96
N ILE A 120 23.45 -10.84 11.90
CA ILE A 120 23.89 -10.32 13.21
C ILE A 120 24.11 -11.50 14.17
N GLY A 121 24.90 -12.46 13.74
CA GLY A 121 25.54 -13.54 14.52
C GLY A 121 24.80 -13.99 15.78
N GLY A 122 23.85 -14.92 15.67
CA GLY A 122 23.29 -15.58 16.83
C GLY A 122 21.87 -15.20 17.22
N PHE A 123 21.12 -14.45 16.38
CA PHE A 123 19.71 -14.15 16.66
C PHE A 123 18.85 -15.42 16.81
N VAL A 124 19.18 -16.50 16.09
CA VAL A 124 18.53 -17.81 16.24
C VAL A 124 18.72 -18.41 17.64
N ARG A 125 19.81 -18.08 18.32
CA ARG A 125 20.16 -18.64 19.65
C ARG A 125 19.55 -17.88 20.82
N ILE A 126 18.91 -16.74 20.57
CA ILE A 126 18.48 -15.83 21.61
C ILE A 126 16.93 -15.76 21.63
N ARG A 127 16.36 -15.44 22.79
CA ARG A 127 14.93 -15.35 23.10
C ARG A 127 14.14 -14.29 22.31
N GLY A 128 14.54 -14.02 21.05
CA GLY A 128 13.94 -12.98 20.22
C GLY A 128 12.96 -13.51 19.16
N ARG A 129 12.75 -14.81 19.10
CA ARG A 129 11.91 -15.45 18.08
C ARG A 129 10.57 -15.90 18.63
N ASP A 130 9.56 -15.84 17.77
CA ASP A 130 8.23 -16.38 18.06
C ASP A 130 8.24 -17.90 18.06
N ARG A 131 7.29 -18.49 18.78
CA ARG A 131 7.14 -19.95 18.91
C ARG A 131 5.69 -20.39 18.78
N SER A 132 5.52 -21.64 18.38
CA SER A 132 4.26 -22.37 18.45
C SER A 132 3.93 -22.79 19.89
N VAL A 133 2.73 -23.32 20.07
CA VAL A 133 2.31 -23.95 21.33
C VAL A 133 3.25 -25.09 21.76
N ASN A 134 3.79 -25.84 20.80
CA ASN A 134 4.72 -26.94 21.07
C ASN A 134 6.16 -26.49 21.37
N GLY A 135 6.42 -25.18 21.31
CA GLY A 135 7.74 -24.62 21.52
C GLY A 135 8.62 -24.56 20.28
N ASP A 136 8.15 -25.04 19.14
CA ASP A 136 8.85 -24.93 17.86
C ASP A 136 8.89 -23.47 17.39
N LEU A 137 9.89 -23.09 16.59
CA LEU A 137 9.95 -21.75 16.01
C LEU A 137 8.77 -21.51 15.05
N SER A 138 8.07 -20.40 15.20
CA SER A 138 7.14 -19.91 14.19
C SER A 138 7.93 -19.43 12.99
N VAL A 139 7.59 -19.93 11.80
CA VAL A 139 8.35 -19.67 10.57
C VAL A 139 7.46 -19.22 9.42
N LEU A 140 8.01 -18.43 8.51
CA LEU A 140 7.36 -18.14 7.22
C LEU A 140 7.47 -19.35 6.30
N ALA A 141 6.49 -20.25 6.40
CA ALA A 141 6.48 -21.55 5.73
C ALA A 141 6.49 -21.45 4.18
N HIS A 142 6.07 -20.32 3.61
CA HIS A 142 6.07 -20.10 2.16
C HIS A 142 7.46 -19.77 1.58
N LEU A 143 8.43 -19.44 2.44
CA LEU A 143 9.82 -19.21 2.04
C LEU A 143 10.63 -20.51 2.14
N PRO A 144 11.50 -20.82 1.16
CA PRO A 144 12.29 -22.07 1.17
C PRO A 144 13.18 -22.25 2.41
N SER A 145 13.75 -21.14 2.91
CA SER A 145 14.61 -21.13 4.10
C SER A 145 13.84 -21.24 5.42
N LYS A 146 12.50 -21.13 5.38
CA LYS A 146 11.62 -21.14 6.55
C LYS A 146 12.15 -20.25 7.69
N PRO A 147 12.43 -18.96 7.44
CA PRO A 147 13.00 -18.08 8.45
C PRO A 147 12.04 -17.89 9.61
N ALA A 148 12.58 -17.78 10.81
CA ALA A 148 11.81 -17.62 12.04
C ALA A 148 11.30 -16.19 12.21
N ILE A 149 10.07 -16.06 12.71
CA ILE A 149 9.39 -14.79 12.95
C ILE A 149 9.89 -14.17 14.26
N GLY A 150 9.97 -12.84 14.30
CA GLY A 150 10.34 -12.08 15.49
C GLY A 150 9.22 -11.97 16.52
N ASP A 151 9.59 -11.95 17.79
CA ASP A 151 8.70 -11.67 18.91
C ASP A 151 8.76 -10.16 19.23
N VAL A 152 7.68 -9.44 19.01
CA VAL A 152 7.59 -7.97 19.20
C VAL A 152 7.78 -7.52 20.64
N TRP A 153 7.65 -8.41 21.62
CA TRP A 153 7.95 -8.13 23.02
C TRP A 153 9.44 -8.29 23.39
N SER A 154 10.23 -8.91 22.52
CA SER A 154 11.66 -9.13 22.75
C SER A 154 12.46 -7.84 22.58
N LYS A 155 13.10 -7.38 23.66
CA LYS A 155 14.01 -6.22 23.62
C LYS A 155 15.11 -6.37 22.56
N GLN A 156 15.55 -7.60 22.31
CA GLN A 156 16.57 -7.87 21.31
C GLN A 156 16.04 -7.71 19.88
N TYR A 157 14.87 -8.27 19.58
CA TYR A 157 14.25 -8.09 18.28
C TYR A 157 13.97 -6.61 18.00
N ILE A 158 13.40 -5.88 19.00
CA ILE A 158 13.18 -4.44 18.93
C ILE A 158 14.48 -3.69 18.64
N LYS A 159 15.59 -4.04 19.33
CA LYS A 159 16.90 -3.40 19.11
C LYS A 159 17.42 -3.61 17.69
N ILE A 160 17.33 -4.84 17.16
CA ILE A 160 17.76 -5.17 15.79
C ILE A 160 16.94 -4.38 14.77
N ALA A 161 15.61 -4.43 14.87
CA ALA A 161 14.72 -3.69 13.99
C ALA A 161 14.97 -2.17 14.07
N SER A 162 15.15 -1.64 15.28
CA SER A 162 15.46 -0.22 15.50
C SER A 162 16.79 0.20 14.87
N ASN A 163 17.83 -0.62 15.01
CA ASN A 163 19.13 -0.33 14.39
C ASN A 163 19.02 -0.33 12.86
N HIS A 164 18.28 -1.29 12.30
CA HIS A 164 18.09 -1.38 10.88
C HIS A 164 17.31 -0.17 10.31
N VAL A 165 16.22 0.22 10.98
CA VAL A 165 15.45 1.43 10.62
C VAL A 165 16.33 2.68 10.72
N ARG A 166 17.07 2.84 11.82
CA ARG A 166 17.97 3.99 12.02
C ARG A 166 19.00 4.10 10.92
N GLU A 167 19.60 2.99 10.54
CA GLU A 167 20.61 2.96 9.48
C GLU A 167 20.04 3.33 8.12
N MET A 168 18.92 2.74 7.72
CA MET A 168 18.25 3.14 6.46
C MET A 168 17.97 4.63 6.39
N ILE A 169 17.45 5.22 7.47
CA ILE A 169 17.13 6.65 7.49
C ILE A 169 18.41 7.51 7.44
N ARG A 170 19.46 7.13 8.15
CA ARG A 170 20.77 7.83 8.09
C ARG A 170 21.40 7.79 6.71
N LEU A 171 21.23 6.68 6.00
CA LEU A 171 21.68 6.52 4.61
C LEU A 171 20.84 7.34 3.61
N GLY A 172 19.72 7.93 4.05
CA GLY A 172 18.87 8.80 3.25
C GLY A 172 17.60 8.16 2.71
N ALA A 173 17.09 7.12 3.36
CA ALA A 173 15.77 6.59 3.06
C ALA A 173 14.68 7.61 3.45
N ASP A 174 13.66 7.75 2.61
CA ASP A 174 12.56 8.70 2.80
C ASP A 174 11.36 8.08 3.52
N GLY A 175 11.34 6.77 3.71
CA GLY A 175 10.28 6.04 4.41
C GLY A 175 10.60 4.58 4.65
N ILE A 176 9.73 3.92 5.40
CA ILE A 176 9.87 2.51 5.79
C ILE A 176 8.62 1.73 5.36
N GLN A 177 8.85 0.62 4.65
CA GLN A 177 7.82 -0.37 4.33
C GLN A 177 7.92 -1.54 5.31
N VAL A 178 6.81 -1.94 5.91
CA VAL A 178 6.74 -3.13 6.76
C VAL A 178 6.02 -4.25 6.03
N ASP A 179 6.74 -5.34 5.76
CA ASP A 179 6.17 -6.58 5.24
C ASP A 179 5.84 -7.54 6.38
N ASP A 180 4.82 -8.40 6.16
CA ASP A 180 4.27 -9.25 7.22
C ASP A 180 4.00 -8.48 8.54
N PRO A 181 3.23 -7.37 8.48
CA PRO A 181 3.13 -6.40 9.58
C PRO A 181 2.46 -6.93 10.85
N GLY A 182 1.83 -8.10 10.76
CA GLY A 182 1.17 -8.74 11.90
C GLY A 182 2.11 -9.46 12.86
N MET A 183 3.32 -9.78 12.42
CA MET A 183 4.35 -10.44 13.24
C MET A 183 3.76 -11.63 14.04
N ASN A 184 4.19 -11.81 15.31
CA ASN A 184 3.67 -12.85 16.19
C ASN A 184 2.18 -12.70 16.57
N TYR A 185 1.60 -11.49 16.47
CA TYR A 185 0.14 -11.31 16.60
C TYR A 185 -0.62 -12.04 15.48
N ALA A 186 -0.17 -11.90 14.22
CA ALA A 186 -0.78 -12.62 13.11
C ALA A 186 -0.59 -14.15 13.22
N GLU A 187 0.52 -14.59 13.77
CA GLU A 187 0.77 -16.02 14.04
C GLU A 187 -0.21 -16.57 15.09
N ALA A 188 -0.51 -15.82 16.14
CA ALA A 188 -1.50 -16.23 17.13
C ALA A 188 -2.93 -16.30 16.57
N VAL A 189 -3.32 -15.31 15.76
CA VAL A 189 -4.68 -15.23 15.22
C VAL A 189 -4.93 -16.24 14.10
N TYR A 190 -3.97 -16.39 13.17
CA TYR A 190 -4.19 -17.12 11.92
C TYR A 190 -3.43 -18.45 11.82
N ARG A 191 -2.45 -18.70 12.70
CA ARG A 191 -1.58 -19.88 12.67
C ARG A 191 -1.37 -20.43 14.08
N GLU A 192 -0.28 -21.15 14.32
CA GLU A 192 0.02 -21.81 15.60
C GLU A 192 1.06 -21.05 16.46
N GLY A 193 1.44 -19.82 16.09
CA GLY A 193 2.41 -19.00 16.78
C GLY A 193 1.82 -18.06 17.84
N GLY A 194 2.62 -17.10 18.29
CA GLY A 194 2.25 -16.13 19.31
C GLY A 194 2.71 -16.51 20.73
N TYR A 195 3.51 -17.55 20.87
CA TYR A 195 3.97 -18.09 22.16
C TYR A 195 5.49 -17.96 22.34
N GLY A 196 6.10 -16.90 21.80
CA GLY A 196 7.51 -16.61 21.99
C GLY A 196 7.90 -16.54 23.47
N ASP A 197 9.14 -16.88 23.81
CA ASP A 197 9.57 -16.97 25.22
C ASP A 197 9.32 -15.64 25.96
N THR A 198 9.65 -14.49 25.34
CA THR A 198 9.42 -13.18 25.96
C THR A 198 7.94 -12.80 26.03
N SER A 199 7.18 -13.07 24.98
CA SER A 199 5.72 -12.87 25.00
C SER A 199 5.07 -13.70 26.09
N ASN A 200 5.46 -14.96 26.23
CA ASN A 200 4.90 -15.86 27.24
C ASN A 200 5.21 -15.40 28.68
N GLU A 201 6.45 -14.98 28.96
CA GLU A 201 6.85 -14.42 30.27
C GLU A 201 6.05 -13.15 30.61
N LYS A 202 5.90 -12.23 29.66
CA LYS A 202 5.19 -10.96 29.86
C LYS A 202 3.66 -11.13 29.95
N PHE A 203 3.11 -12.10 29.23
CA PHE A 203 1.67 -12.32 29.24
C PHE A 203 1.14 -12.70 30.62
N SER A 204 1.88 -13.47 31.39
CA SER A 204 1.50 -13.85 32.77
C SER A 204 1.29 -12.63 33.67
N LEU A 205 2.25 -11.68 33.62
CA LEU A 205 2.14 -10.43 34.36
C LEU A 205 1.00 -9.54 33.84
N TRP A 206 0.84 -9.44 32.53
CA TRP A 206 -0.21 -8.67 31.91
C TRP A 206 -1.60 -9.26 32.22
N LEU A 207 -1.74 -10.59 32.19
CA LEU A 207 -2.97 -11.30 32.53
C LEU A 207 -3.38 -11.05 33.99
N LYS A 208 -2.41 -11.00 34.91
CA LYS A 208 -2.65 -10.67 36.33
C LYS A 208 -3.31 -9.30 36.48
N GLN A 209 -2.92 -8.34 35.67
CA GLN A 209 -3.44 -6.96 35.68
C GLN A 209 -4.77 -6.82 34.94
N ASN A 210 -4.99 -7.62 33.89
CA ASN A 210 -6.11 -7.49 32.96
C ASN A 210 -7.21 -8.55 33.14
N SER A 211 -7.14 -9.37 34.18
CA SER A 211 -8.17 -10.36 34.51
C SER A 211 -8.52 -10.37 35.99
N SER A 212 -9.76 -10.66 36.32
CA SER A 212 -10.22 -10.86 37.70
C SER A 212 -9.82 -12.23 38.24
N LYS A 213 -9.72 -12.36 39.57
CA LYS A 213 -9.50 -13.67 40.22
C LYS A 213 -10.59 -14.70 39.84
N LYS A 214 -11.85 -14.24 39.64
CA LYS A 214 -12.94 -15.13 39.20
C LYS A 214 -12.72 -15.68 37.80
N GLN A 215 -12.30 -14.85 36.84
CA GLN A 215 -11.97 -15.30 35.46
C GLN A 215 -10.86 -16.31 35.50
N ARG A 216 -9.77 -16.02 36.23
CA ARG A 216 -8.62 -16.93 36.31
C ARG A 216 -8.98 -18.29 36.89
N ARG A 217 -9.84 -18.34 37.93
CA ARG A 217 -10.38 -19.59 38.48
C ARG A 217 -11.22 -20.36 37.46
N ASN A 218 -12.06 -19.66 36.69
CA ASN A 218 -12.85 -20.28 35.62
C ASN A 218 -11.99 -20.94 34.57
N TRP A 219 -10.82 -20.40 34.27
CA TRP A 219 -9.87 -20.99 33.33
C TRP A 219 -8.98 -22.07 33.95
N SER A 220 -9.13 -22.37 35.24
CA SER A 220 -8.24 -23.26 35.99
C SER A 220 -6.77 -22.80 35.94
N ILE A 221 -6.57 -21.50 35.90
CA ILE A 221 -5.26 -20.87 36.07
C ILE A 221 -5.14 -20.52 37.53
N ASP A 222 -4.58 -21.45 38.31
CA ASP A 222 -4.27 -21.21 39.72
C ASP A 222 -2.93 -20.47 39.85
N LEU A 223 -2.78 -19.67 40.90
CA LEU A 223 -2.15 -18.43 40.71
C LEU A 223 -1.00 -18.17 41.66
N ASP A 224 0.00 -18.94 41.53
CA ASP A 224 1.30 -18.29 41.60
C ASP A 224 1.70 -17.89 40.16
N ILE A 225 1.14 -16.74 39.74
CA ILE A 225 1.20 -16.26 38.36
C ILE A 225 2.64 -15.95 37.93
N ASP A 226 3.54 -15.80 38.88
CA ASP A 226 4.95 -15.50 38.61
C ASP A 226 5.67 -16.71 37.96
N GLU A 227 5.12 -17.94 38.17
CA GLU A 227 5.60 -19.17 37.51
C GLU A 227 4.69 -19.65 36.37
N PHE A 228 3.59 -18.98 36.09
CA PHE A 228 2.61 -19.41 35.08
C PHE A 228 3.19 -19.26 33.66
N SER A 229 3.27 -20.37 32.94
CA SER A 229 3.58 -20.41 31.51
C SER A 229 2.30 -20.62 30.69
N TYR A 230 1.85 -19.60 29.99
CA TYR A 230 0.65 -19.69 29.15
C TYR A 230 0.83 -20.71 28.03
N ARG A 231 2.01 -20.77 27.40
CA ARG A 231 2.34 -21.76 26.38
C ARG A 231 2.18 -23.19 26.89
N GLU A 232 2.77 -23.51 28.03
CA GLU A 232 2.68 -24.83 28.63
C GLU A 232 1.25 -25.17 29.06
N TRP A 233 0.53 -24.19 29.57
CA TRP A 233 -0.88 -24.34 29.94
C TRP A 233 -1.73 -24.67 28.69
N VAL A 234 -1.56 -23.92 27.58
CA VAL A 234 -2.25 -24.19 26.30
C VAL A 234 -1.89 -25.59 25.77
N HIS A 235 -0.61 -25.94 25.81
CA HIS A 235 -0.17 -27.28 25.43
C HIS A 235 -0.84 -28.37 26.27
N SER A 236 -0.93 -28.19 27.59
CA SER A 236 -1.60 -29.14 28.51
C SER A 236 -3.10 -29.31 28.24
N LYS A 237 -3.74 -28.32 27.59
CA LYS A 237 -5.17 -28.37 27.18
C LYS A 237 -5.38 -29.03 25.81
N GLY A 238 -4.32 -29.43 25.13
CA GLY A 238 -4.39 -30.03 23.80
C GLY A 238 -4.36 -29.03 22.65
N GLY A 239 -3.93 -27.79 22.89
CA GLY A 239 -3.72 -26.77 21.87
C GLY A 239 -4.74 -25.63 21.89
N LYS A 240 -4.58 -24.69 20.97
CA LYS A 240 -5.32 -23.42 20.94
C LYS A 240 -6.84 -23.55 20.75
N ASP A 241 -7.31 -24.65 20.17
CA ASP A 241 -8.74 -24.86 19.93
C ASP A 241 -9.50 -25.21 21.22
N HIS A 242 -8.79 -25.51 22.29
CA HIS A 242 -9.33 -25.83 23.61
C HIS A 242 -9.22 -24.67 24.62
N ILE A 243 -8.78 -23.51 24.16
CA ILE A 243 -8.66 -22.31 25.00
C ILE A 243 -10.05 -21.66 25.13
N PRO A 244 -10.48 -21.24 26.34
CA PRO A 244 -11.67 -20.42 26.52
C PRO A 244 -11.62 -19.16 25.64
N PRO A 245 -12.70 -18.85 24.89
CA PRO A 245 -12.72 -17.73 23.93
C PRO A 245 -12.30 -16.38 24.51
N ASP A 246 -12.72 -16.09 25.74
CA ASP A 246 -12.39 -14.86 26.45
C ASP A 246 -10.91 -14.77 26.85
N LEU A 247 -10.27 -15.90 27.19
CA LEU A 247 -8.83 -15.93 27.44
C LEU A 247 -8.02 -15.81 26.15
N LYS A 248 -8.48 -16.41 25.07
CA LYS A 248 -7.89 -16.27 23.74
C LYS A 248 -7.93 -14.81 23.28
N GLU A 249 -9.07 -14.15 23.44
CA GLU A 249 -9.23 -12.71 23.13
C GLU A 249 -8.26 -11.83 23.94
N LEU A 250 -8.04 -12.14 25.22
CA LEU A 250 -7.05 -11.43 26.04
C LEU A 250 -5.61 -11.65 25.55
N HIS A 251 -5.27 -12.86 25.13
CA HIS A 251 -3.94 -13.11 24.56
C HIS A 251 -3.73 -12.38 23.23
N GLU A 252 -4.70 -12.40 22.34
CA GLU A 252 -4.66 -11.65 21.08
C GLU A 252 -4.55 -10.13 21.33
N LYS A 253 -5.29 -9.60 22.32
CA LYS A 253 -5.20 -8.21 22.74
C LYS A 253 -3.81 -7.84 23.25
N PHE A 254 -3.23 -8.68 24.12
CA PHE A 254 -1.86 -8.49 24.61
C PHE A 254 -0.83 -8.43 23.47
N LEU A 255 -0.92 -9.36 22.50
CA LEU A 255 -0.01 -9.36 21.37
C LEU A 255 -0.20 -8.15 20.46
N LEU A 256 -1.44 -7.69 20.26
CA LEU A 256 -1.74 -6.47 19.51
C LEU A 256 -1.18 -5.22 20.20
N GLU A 257 -1.27 -5.13 21.53
CA GLU A 257 -0.67 -4.04 22.31
C GLU A 257 0.86 -4.02 22.11
N GLY A 258 1.51 -5.18 22.16
CA GLY A 258 2.94 -5.30 21.90
C GLY A 258 3.33 -4.89 20.48
N LEU A 259 2.52 -5.28 19.50
CA LEU A 259 2.71 -4.90 18.10
C LEU A 259 2.62 -3.38 17.90
N LEU A 260 1.63 -2.73 18.51
CA LEU A 260 1.47 -1.28 18.42
C LEU A 260 2.65 -0.54 19.09
N GLN A 261 3.10 -0.99 20.26
CA GLN A 261 4.28 -0.43 20.95
C GLN A 261 5.57 -0.64 20.14
N PHE A 262 5.71 -1.78 19.47
CA PHE A 262 6.84 -2.05 18.58
C PHE A 262 6.90 -1.03 17.45
N TYR A 263 5.80 -0.80 16.74
CA TYR A 263 5.77 0.18 15.63
C TYR A 263 5.92 1.62 16.11
N GLU A 264 5.34 1.98 17.25
CA GLU A 264 5.56 3.29 17.87
C GLU A 264 7.05 3.52 18.15
N THR A 265 7.74 2.50 18.67
CA THR A 265 9.19 2.54 18.91
C THR A 265 9.96 2.74 17.60
N LEU A 266 9.64 1.99 16.55
CA LEU A 266 10.32 2.13 15.25
C LEU A 266 10.09 3.51 14.63
N ARG A 267 8.86 4.04 14.72
CA ARG A 267 8.54 5.39 14.24
C ARG A 267 9.33 6.47 14.98
N LYS A 268 9.46 6.34 16.29
CA LYS A 268 10.27 7.24 17.11
C LYS A 268 11.76 7.18 16.70
N VAL A 269 12.31 5.99 16.56
CA VAL A 269 13.69 5.79 16.10
C VAL A 269 13.93 6.38 14.70
N ALA A 270 12.99 6.21 13.79
CA ALA A 270 13.07 6.79 12.45
C ALA A 270 13.05 8.32 12.50
N ALA A 271 12.16 8.91 13.30
CA ALA A 271 12.08 10.35 13.48
C ALA A 271 13.35 10.92 14.11
N GLU A 272 13.89 10.27 15.15
CA GLU A 272 15.16 10.66 15.78
C GLU A 272 16.32 10.63 14.77
N ALA A 273 16.43 9.57 13.97
CA ALA A 273 17.43 9.45 12.91
C ALA A 273 17.26 10.49 11.80
N ASN A 274 16.04 11.03 11.63
CA ASN A 274 15.65 12.05 10.66
C ASN A 274 15.62 13.47 11.26
N GLY A 275 16.38 13.75 12.30
CA GLY A 275 16.44 15.09 12.94
C GLY A 275 15.10 15.52 13.55
N GLY A 276 14.31 14.61 14.10
CA GLY A 276 13.01 14.88 14.74
C GLY A 276 11.82 14.95 13.77
N VAL A 277 12.03 14.84 12.47
CA VAL A 277 10.96 14.89 11.46
C VAL A 277 10.43 13.49 11.20
N GLN A 278 9.10 13.33 11.27
CA GLN A 278 8.45 12.05 10.99
C GLN A 278 8.70 11.61 9.55
N VAL A 279 8.97 10.33 9.38
CA VAL A 279 9.02 9.67 8.07
C VAL A 279 7.82 8.75 7.91
N PRO A 280 7.29 8.55 6.69
CA PRO A 280 6.14 7.69 6.49
C PRO A 280 6.49 6.22 6.69
N PHE A 281 5.54 5.50 7.28
CA PHE A 281 5.54 4.05 7.38
C PHE A 281 4.42 3.49 6.54
N SER A 282 4.72 2.56 5.67
CA SER A 282 3.75 1.75 4.96
C SER A 282 3.73 0.32 5.46
N CYS A 283 2.66 -0.40 5.18
CA CYS A 283 2.58 -1.82 5.50
C CYS A 283 2.00 -2.64 4.36
N ASN A 284 2.44 -3.89 4.26
CA ASN A 284 1.79 -4.87 3.40
C ASN A 284 0.37 -5.16 3.93
N THR A 285 -0.61 -4.77 3.13
CA THR A 285 -2.02 -5.04 3.40
C THR A 285 -2.49 -6.13 2.45
N SER A 286 -2.22 -7.40 2.76
CA SER A 286 -2.86 -8.46 2.00
C SER A 286 -4.39 -8.32 2.09
N SER A 287 -5.08 -8.73 1.05
CA SER A 287 -6.52 -8.51 0.83
C SER A 287 -7.47 -8.91 1.98
N ASN A 288 -6.99 -9.62 2.99
CA ASN A 288 -7.79 -10.19 4.06
C ASN A 288 -7.48 -9.63 5.45
N VAL A 289 -6.46 -8.80 5.59
CA VAL A 289 -5.99 -8.39 6.91
C VAL A 289 -6.63 -7.09 7.35
N VAL A 290 -6.88 -7.04 8.61
CA VAL A 290 -7.52 -6.01 9.39
C VAL A 290 -6.75 -4.68 9.27
N TRP A 291 -6.88 -4.01 8.13
CA TRP A 291 -6.36 -2.66 7.90
C TRP A 291 -6.70 -1.72 9.06
N LYS A 292 -7.83 -1.96 9.71
CA LYS A 292 -8.28 -1.21 10.87
C LYS A 292 -7.23 -1.15 11.99
N ASP A 293 -6.51 -2.24 12.24
CA ASP A 293 -5.48 -2.25 13.29
C ASP A 293 -4.17 -1.63 12.81
N TYR A 294 -3.81 -1.82 11.53
CA TYR A 294 -2.59 -1.25 10.96
C TYR A 294 -2.70 0.24 10.67
N SER A 295 -3.90 0.76 10.43
CA SER A 295 -4.13 2.19 10.21
C SER A 295 -3.76 3.06 11.41
N LYS A 296 -3.57 2.48 12.59
CA LYS A 296 -3.13 3.19 13.78
C LYS A 296 -1.68 3.66 13.71
N TRP A 297 -0.85 2.92 12.98
CA TRP A 297 0.59 3.20 12.92
C TRP A 297 1.13 3.37 11.49
N ALA A 298 0.51 2.78 10.48
CA ALA A 298 0.90 2.94 9.08
C ALA A 298 0.26 4.19 8.48
N ASP A 299 1.01 4.92 7.67
CA ASP A 299 0.55 6.13 6.99
C ASP A 299 -0.13 5.82 5.67
N PHE A 300 0.29 4.73 5.00
CA PHE A 300 -0.37 4.22 3.80
C PHE A 300 -0.20 2.70 3.69
N GLY A 301 -1.01 2.06 2.85
CA GLY A 301 -0.96 0.63 2.60
C GLY A 301 -0.28 0.29 1.29
N MET A 302 0.41 -0.85 1.25
CA MET A 302 0.85 -1.49 0.02
C MET A 302 0.21 -2.87 -0.04
N ALA A 303 -0.55 -3.17 -1.11
CA ALA A 303 -1.32 -4.40 -1.18
C ALA A 303 -0.87 -5.30 -2.31
N GLU A 304 -0.60 -6.56 -1.98
CA GLU A 304 -0.43 -7.60 -2.97
C GLU A 304 -1.77 -8.11 -3.49
N THR A 305 -1.86 -8.29 -4.79
CA THR A 305 -3.06 -8.80 -5.45
C THR A 305 -2.75 -10.08 -6.21
N ARG A 306 -3.76 -10.92 -6.45
CA ARG A 306 -3.63 -12.11 -7.31
C ARG A 306 -4.38 -11.89 -8.61
N MET A 307 -3.77 -12.28 -9.74
CA MET A 307 -4.35 -12.13 -11.08
C MET A 307 -5.79 -12.62 -11.20
N ASN A 308 -6.05 -13.83 -10.74
CA ASN A 308 -7.38 -14.45 -10.83
C ASN A 308 -8.45 -13.69 -10.04
N ASN A 309 -8.03 -12.69 -9.31
CA ASN A 309 -8.87 -11.94 -8.40
C ASN A 309 -8.99 -10.46 -8.75
N ILE A 310 -8.24 -9.94 -9.72
CA ILE A 310 -8.30 -8.52 -10.05
C ILE A 310 -9.42 -8.25 -11.05
N SER A 311 -10.18 -7.21 -10.80
CA SER A 311 -11.23 -6.67 -11.67
C SER A 311 -11.51 -5.22 -11.25
N PRO A 312 -12.18 -4.41 -12.07
CA PRO A 312 -12.55 -3.04 -11.66
C PRO A 312 -13.27 -3.00 -10.32
N MET A 313 -14.20 -3.93 -10.09
CA MET A 313 -14.91 -4.10 -8.82
C MET A 313 -13.97 -4.33 -7.64
N LYS A 314 -12.92 -5.14 -7.81
CA LYS A 314 -11.99 -5.44 -6.71
C LYS A 314 -11.05 -4.29 -6.44
N ILE A 315 -10.53 -3.62 -7.48
CA ILE A 315 -9.75 -2.39 -7.33
C ILE A 315 -10.61 -1.35 -6.59
N TRP A 316 -11.86 -1.16 -7.01
CA TRP A 316 -12.79 -0.25 -6.35
C TRP A 316 -12.99 -0.61 -4.86
N ARG A 317 -13.17 -1.89 -4.53
CA ARG A 317 -13.29 -2.34 -3.13
C ARG A 317 -12.06 -2.02 -2.30
N TRP A 318 -10.89 -2.10 -2.88
CA TRP A 318 -9.64 -1.81 -2.17
C TRP A 318 -9.37 -0.33 -2.00
N VAL A 319 -9.74 0.48 -2.98
CA VAL A 319 -9.37 1.90 -3.00
C VAL A 319 -10.52 2.81 -2.54
N CYS A 320 -11.72 2.58 -3.04
CA CYS A 320 -12.85 3.50 -2.89
C CYS A 320 -13.95 3.03 -1.96
N SER A 321 -13.98 1.76 -1.55
CA SER A 321 -15.09 1.24 -0.75
C SER A 321 -15.17 1.97 0.60
N PRO A 322 -16.38 2.36 1.05
CA PRO A 322 -16.57 3.01 2.35
C PRO A 322 -16.02 2.20 3.52
N GLU A 323 -16.05 0.88 3.42
CA GLU A 323 -15.54 -0.05 4.44
C GLU A 323 -14.02 0.04 4.60
N ARG A 324 -13.31 0.54 3.56
CA ARG A 324 -11.85 0.71 3.54
C ARG A 324 -11.40 2.16 3.50
N LYS A 325 -12.32 3.11 3.53
CA LYS A 325 -12.02 4.55 3.46
C LYS A 325 -11.39 5.03 4.77
N ILE A 326 -10.12 4.71 4.96
CA ILE A 326 -9.34 5.11 6.14
C ILE A 326 -8.70 6.49 5.92
N GLY A 327 -8.98 7.14 4.80
CA GLY A 327 -8.40 8.45 4.46
C GLY A 327 -6.90 8.41 4.14
N LYS A 328 -6.34 7.22 3.93
CA LYS A 328 -4.91 7.02 3.67
C LYS A 328 -4.69 6.46 2.26
N GLY A 329 -3.63 6.89 1.61
CA GLY A 329 -3.24 6.42 0.28
C GLY A 329 -2.97 4.92 0.24
N HIS A 330 -3.08 4.35 -0.95
CA HIS A 330 -2.78 2.95 -1.21
C HIS A 330 -1.85 2.81 -2.39
N VAL A 331 -0.97 1.82 -2.33
CA VAL A 331 -0.15 1.38 -3.47
C VAL A 331 -0.50 -0.08 -3.72
N LEU A 332 -0.95 -0.40 -4.93
CA LEU A 332 -1.27 -1.77 -5.31
C LEU A 332 -0.10 -2.39 -6.06
N CYS A 333 0.26 -3.59 -5.67
CA CYS A 333 1.15 -4.44 -6.45
C CYS A 333 0.32 -5.16 -7.51
N PRO A 334 0.74 -5.16 -8.79
CA PRO A 334 0.05 -5.92 -9.82
C PRO A 334 -0.07 -7.39 -9.46
N PRO A 335 -1.09 -8.06 -9.98
CA PRO A 335 -1.35 -9.43 -9.64
C PRO A 335 -0.20 -10.34 -10.07
N ARG A 336 0.19 -11.23 -9.18
CA ARG A 336 1.18 -12.27 -9.44
C ARG A 336 0.67 -13.28 -10.47
N TYR A 337 1.51 -13.62 -11.45
CA TYR A 337 1.27 -14.75 -12.34
C TYR A 337 1.82 -16.04 -11.74
N ASP A 338 0.94 -17.01 -11.52
CA ASP A 338 1.38 -18.33 -11.10
C ASP A 338 1.75 -19.23 -12.29
N ALA A 339 1.36 -18.83 -13.52
CA ALA A 339 1.65 -19.56 -14.74
C ALA A 339 3.03 -19.19 -15.32
N LEU A 340 3.73 -20.19 -15.84
CA LEU A 340 5.01 -20.03 -16.53
C LEU A 340 4.86 -19.23 -17.83
N THR A 341 3.67 -19.24 -18.45
CA THR A 341 3.33 -18.51 -19.67
C THR A 341 2.17 -17.59 -19.36
N PRO A 342 2.35 -16.25 -19.43
CA PRO A 342 1.25 -15.32 -19.27
C PRO A 342 0.18 -15.52 -20.35
N PRO A 343 -1.12 -15.28 -20.05
CA PRO A 343 -2.17 -15.29 -21.07
C PRO A 343 -1.89 -14.29 -22.19
N ALA A 344 -2.32 -14.58 -23.41
CA ALA A 344 -2.07 -13.71 -24.57
C ALA A 344 -2.64 -12.28 -24.43
N ASN A 345 -3.66 -12.09 -23.59
CA ASN A 345 -4.27 -10.78 -23.31
C ASN A 345 -3.70 -10.08 -22.07
N ILE A 346 -2.55 -10.53 -21.56
CA ILE A 346 -2.02 -10.04 -20.29
C ILE A 346 -1.65 -8.56 -20.32
N VAL A 347 -1.05 -8.10 -21.43
CA VAL A 347 -0.62 -6.71 -21.55
C VAL A 347 -1.82 -5.76 -21.54
N PRO A 348 -2.84 -5.91 -22.41
CA PRO A 348 -4.05 -5.09 -22.35
C PRO A 348 -4.72 -5.12 -20.98
N PHE A 349 -4.83 -6.30 -20.37
CA PHE A 349 -5.41 -6.47 -19.05
C PHE A 349 -4.64 -5.70 -17.95
N THR A 350 -3.30 -5.83 -17.93
CA THR A 350 -2.45 -5.14 -16.94
C THR A 350 -2.51 -3.62 -17.14
N ARG A 351 -2.52 -3.14 -18.40
CA ARG A 351 -2.70 -1.73 -18.72
C ARG A 351 -4.01 -1.18 -18.15
N SER A 352 -5.12 -1.91 -18.29
CA SER A 352 -6.41 -1.54 -17.71
C SER A 352 -6.39 -1.56 -16.18
N CYS A 353 -5.65 -2.50 -15.55
CA CYS A 353 -5.46 -2.52 -14.11
C CYS A 353 -4.72 -1.27 -13.62
N ILE A 354 -3.61 -0.90 -14.27
CA ILE A 354 -2.82 0.31 -13.94
C ILE A 354 -3.71 1.54 -14.04
N ALA A 355 -4.34 1.75 -15.19
CA ALA A 355 -5.20 2.90 -15.46
C ALA A 355 -6.35 3.01 -14.44
N THR A 356 -7.03 1.89 -14.13
CA THR A 356 -8.15 1.87 -13.16
C THR A 356 -7.67 2.19 -11.75
N THR A 357 -6.50 1.72 -11.36
CA THR A 357 -5.93 1.98 -10.04
C THR A 357 -5.67 3.47 -9.85
N TYR A 358 -5.02 4.11 -10.80
CA TYR A 358 -4.80 5.56 -10.77
C TYR A 358 -6.10 6.35 -10.86
N ALA A 359 -7.02 5.96 -11.74
CA ALA A 359 -8.34 6.59 -11.85
C ALA A 359 -9.09 6.62 -10.52
N MET A 360 -8.98 5.58 -9.73
CA MET A 360 -9.62 5.47 -8.42
C MET A 360 -8.87 6.17 -7.28
N GLY A 361 -7.66 6.68 -7.52
CA GLY A 361 -6.88 7.43 -6.54
C GLY A 361 -5.90 6.58 -5.73
N SER A 362 -5.29 5.59 -6.38
CA SER A 362 -4.22 4.77 -5.84
C SER A 362 -3.09 4.63 -6.87
N LEU A 363 -1.91 4.21 -6.43
CA LEU A 363 -0.80 3.92 -7.32
C LEU A 363 -0.76 2.42 -7.63
N MET A 364 -0.29 2.06 -8.83
CA MET A 364 0.11 0.70 -9.12
C MET A 364 1.62 0.64 -9.30
N ILE A 365 2.28 -0.19 -8.48
CA ILE A 365 3.73 -0.35 -8.48
C ILE A 365 4.19 -1.11 -9.73
N VAL A 366 5.38 -0.79 -10.25
CA VAL A 366 6.11 -1.60 -11.22
C VAL A 366 6.91 -2.67 -10.45
N PRO A 367 6.48 -3.94 -10.42
CA PRO A 367 7.16 -4.99 -9.64
C PRO A 367 8.26 -5.64 -10.47
N TRP A 368 9.30 -4.92 -10.76
CA TRP A 368 10.29 -5.25 -11.79
C TRP A 368 10.85 -6.66 -11.72
N ASP A 369 11.35 -7.09 -10.55
CA ASP A 369 11.92 -8.42 -10.33
C ASP A 369 11.43 -9.10 -9.05
N VAL A 370 10.37 -8.58 -8.45
CA VAL A 370 9.89 -9.00 -7.12
C VAL A 370 9.49 -10.48 -7.10
N TRP A 371 8.88 -10.97 -8.17
CA TRP A 371 8.32 -12.33 -8.25
C TRP A 371 9.11 -13.28 -9.14
N GLN A 372 10.33 -12.95 -9.51
CA GLN A 372 11.16 -13.88 -10.29
C GLN A 372 11.42 -15.19 -9.53
N LYS A 373 11.00 -16.30 -10.08
CA LYS A 373 11.12 -17.62 -9.44
C LYS A 373 12.55 -18.10 -9.28
N ASN A 374 13.51 -17.71 -10.09
CA ASN A 374 14.90 -18.19 -10.01
C ASN A 374 15.88 -17.18 -10.58
N ASN A 375 17.17 -17.42 -10.32
CA ASN A 375 18.29 -16.65 -10.84
C ASN A 375 18.32 -16.70 -12.39
N GLY A 376 17.55 -15.85 -13.06
CA GLY A 376 17.53 -15.73 -14.52
C GLY A 376 16.24 -16.21 -15.20
N GLY A 377 15.16 -16.48 -14.47
CA GLY A 377 13.84 -16.70 -15.06
C GLY A 377 13.26 -15.42 -15.68
N PRO A 378 12.24 -15.53 -16.55
CA PRO A 378 11.58 -14.38 -17.15
C PRO A 378 11.01 -13.48 -16.06
N ARG A 379 11.04 -12.18 -16.29
CA ARG A 379 10.43 -11.20 -15.40
C ARG A 379 8.93 -11.36 -15.38
N TYR A 380 8.38 -11.17 -14.21
CA TYR A 380 6.95 -11.22 -13.99
C TYR A 380 6.20 -10.08 -14.69
N PHE A 381 6.74 -8.87 -14.60
CA PHE A 381 6.19 -7.68 -15.24
C PHE A 381 6.84 -7.49 -16.60
N GLY A 382 6.10 -6.99 -17.57
CA GLY A 382 6.60 -6.80 -18.92
C GLY A 382 7.60 -5.67 -19.06
N THR A 383 7.83 -5.27 -20.29
CA THR A 383 8.84 -4.27 -20.64
C THR A 383 8.29 -2.83 -20.56
N ALA A 384 9.17 -1.84 -20.69
CA ALA A 384 8.76 -0.44 -20.76
C ALA A 384 7.88 -0.17 -22.00
N GLU A 385 8.15 -0.84 -23.11
CA GLU A 385 7.35 -0.76 -24.34
C GLU A 385 5.88 -1.13 -24.14
N GLU A 386 5.60 -1.99 -23.15
CA GLU A 386 4.26 -2.47 -22.87
C GLU A 386 3.47 -1.55 -21.93
N TYR A 387 4.14 -0.79 -21.04
CA TYR A 387 3.47 -0.10 -19.94
C TYR A 387 3.94 1.33 -19.66
N ALA A 388 5.12 1.75 -20.13
CA ALA A 388 5.73 3.02 -19.74
C ALA A 388 4.91 4.24 -20.19
N ASP A 389 4.17 4.14 -21.29
CA ASP A 389 3.30 5.22 -21.76
C ASP A 389 2.19 5.56 -20.75
N ILE A 390 1.64 4.56 -20.06
CA ILE A 390 0.60 4.78 -19.02
C ILE A 390 1.21 5.44 -17.79
N TYR A 391 2.39 5.02 -17.35
CA TYR A 391 3.09 5.66 -16.24
C TYR A 391 3.57 7.07 -16.60
N GLY A 392 4.08 7.25 -17.82
CA GLY A 392 4.45 8.56 -18.34
C GLY A 392 3.26 9.51 -18.41
N PHE A 393 2.08 9.01 -18.77
CA PHE A 393 0.85 9.81 -18.79
C PHE A 393 0.51 10.39 -17.41
N VAL A 394 0.70 9.64 -16.34
CA VAL A 394 0.52 10.15 -14.97
C VAL A 394 1.49 11.30 -14.68
N ARG A 395 2.74 11.19 -15.16
CA ARG A 395 3.77 12.22 -15.01
C ARG A 395 3.53 13.47 -15.86
N ALA A 396 2.79 13.32 -16.96
CA ALA A 396 2.50 14.40 -17.90
C ALA A 396 1.54 15.46 -17.33
N ILE A 397 0.61 15.04 -16.48
CA ILE A 397 -0.53 15.85 -16.01
C ILE A 397 -0.77 15.71 -14.50
N PRO A 398 0.25 15.92 -13.66
CA PRO A 398 0.15 15.73 -12.21
C PRO A 398 -0.96 16.56 -11.58
N GLU A 399 -1.27 17.70 -12.13
CA GLU A 399 -2.33 18.60 -11.68
C GLU A 399 -3.75 18.04 -11.84
N LEU A 400 -3.93 16.95 -12.61
CA LEU A 400 -5.22 16.24 -12.74
C LEU A 400 -5.34 15.04 -11.76
N PHE A 401 -4.30 14.79 -10.97
CA PHE A 401 -4.27 13.73 -9.98
C PHE A 401 -4.24 14.27 -8.55
N GLU A 402 -3.41 15.29 -8.30
CA GLU A 402 -3.14 15.78 -6.96
C GLU A 402 -4.32 16.54 -6.37
N GLY A 403 -4.66 16.20 -5.11
CA GLY A 403 -5.76 16.84 -4.38
C GLY A 403 -7.17 16.40 -4.80
N TYR A 404 -7.32 15.56 -5.84
CA TYR A 404 -8.60 15.07 -6.30
C TYR A 404 -9.05 13.83 -5.55
N GLU A 405 -10.32 13.79 -5.14
CA GLU A 405 -10.98 12.62 -4.55
C GLU A 405 -12.02 12.02 -5.49
N ALA A 406 -12.15 10.71 -5.52
CA ALA A 406 -13.22 10.03 -6.24
C ALA A 406 -14.56 10.34 -5.56
N VAL A 407 -15.51 10.91 -6.34
CA VAL A 407 -16.85 11.29 -5.87
C VAL A 407 -17.97 10.49 -6.56
N PHE A 408 -17.62 9.78 -7.62
CA PHE A 408 -18.52 8.89 -8.34
C PHE A 408 -17.72 7.80 -9.07
N CYS A 409 -18.19 6.57 -9.03
CA CYS A 409 -17.65 5.45 -9.79
C CYS A 409 -18.78 4.62 -10.42
N ARG A 410 -18.56 4.16 -11.67
CA ARG A 410 -19.50 3.30 -12.40
C ARG A 410 -18.80 2.45 -13.45
N GLY A 411 -19.39 1.33 -13.83
CA GLY A 411 -18.94 0.44 -14.90
C GLY A 411 -18.02 -0.67 -14.42
N GLY A 412 -17.67 -1.62 -15.28
CA GLY A 412 -16.82 -2.76 -14.94
C GLY A 412 -17.34 -3.64 -13.80
N GLY A 413 -18.68 -3.76 -13.64
CA GLY A 413 -19.31 -4.48 -12.54
C GLY A 413 -19.31 -3.73 -11.20
N ILE A 414 -18.80 -2.50 -11.13
CA ILE A 414 -18.83 -1.67 -9.92
C ILE A 414 -20.27 -1.24 -9.64
N PRO A 415 -20.80 -1.44 -8.41
CA PRO A 415 -22.08 -0.86 -8.06
C PRO A 415 -21.97 0.66 -8.18
N THR A 416 -22.97 1.29 -8.82
CA THR A 416 -22.96 2.74 -8.95
C THR A 416 -22.81 3.38 -7.59
N SER A 417 -21.66 4.00 -7.35
CA SER A 417 -21.30 4.60 -6.08
C SER A 417 -21.29 6.10 -6.24
N ILE A 418 -22.22 6.76 -5.55
CA ILE A 418 -22.39 8.21 -5.55
C ILE A 418 -22.07 8.70 -4.14
N TYR A 419 -20.97 9.46 -4.00
CA TYR A 419 -20.54 9.93 -2.68
C TYR A 419 -20.98 11.37 -2.36
N LYS A 420 -21.12 12.22 -3.39
CA LYS A 420 -21.39 13.66 -3.22
C LYS A 420 -22.47 14.22 -4.17
N PHE A 421 -23.11 13.39 -5.00
CA PHE A 421 -24.11 13.80 -5.95
C PHE A 421 -25.48 13.20 -5.63
N ASN A 422 -26.54 13.94 -5.95
CA ASN A 422 -27.92 13.44 -5.80
C ASN A 422 -28.30 12.45 -6.91
N LYS A 423 -27.64 12.54 -8.07
CA LYS A 423 -27.84 11.68 -9.25
C LYS A 423 -26.49 11.37 -9.90
N SER A 424 -26.47 10.42 -10.81
CA SER A 424 -25.27 10.12 -11.60
C SER A 424 -24.82 11.33 -12.41
N PRO A 425 -23.63 11.89 -12.17
CA PRO A 425 -23.14 13.06 -12.91
C PRO A 425 -22.73 12.71 -14.35
N VAL A 426 -22.46 11.43 -14.61
CA VAL A 426 -22.12 10.92 -15.94
C VAL A 426 -22.86 9.60 -16.21
N VAL A 427 -23.24 9.39 -17.47
CA VAL A 427 -23.86 8.13 -17.94
C VAL A 427 -23.17 7.71 -19.23
N LEU A 428 -22.77 6.45 -19.32
CA LEU A 428 -22.27 5.84 -20.55
C LEU A 428 -23.48 5.37 -21.37
N GLN A 429 -23.57 5.77 -22.64
CA GLN A 429 -24.64 5.40 -23.53
C GLN A 429 -24.17 4.32 -24.50
N GLY A 430 -24.95 3.26 -24.64
CA GLY A 430 -24.64 2.07 -25.42
C GLY A 430 -24.23 0.88 -24.53
N ASN A 431 -23.83 -0.22 -25.16
CA ASN A 431 -23.38 -1.43 -24.45
C ASN A 431 -21.89 -1.30 -24.09
N HIS A 432 -21.59 -0.58 -22.99
CA HIS A 432 -20.21 -0.28 -22.55
C HIS A 432 -19.94 -0.79 -21.12
N ASP A 433 -20.42 -1.98 -20.80
CA ASP A 433 -20.27 -2.59 -19.47
C ASP A 433 -18.79 -2.73 -19.04
N GLY A 434 -17.87 -2.79 -20.00
CA GLY A 434 -16.41 -2.83 -19.74
C GLY A 434 -15.76 -1.47 -19.52
N VAL A 435 -16.48 -0.33 -19.73
CA VAL A 435 -15.89 0.99 -19.47
C VAL A 435 -16.12 1.39 -18.03
N VAL A 436 -15.04 1.74 -17.34
CA VAL A 436 -15.07 2.30 -15.98
C VAL A 436 -15.01 3.83 -16.08
N ALA A 437 -15.98 4.51 -15.47
CA ALA A 437 -15.98 5.96 -15.31
C ALA A 437 -15.80 6.33 -13.84
N VAL A 438 -14.81 7.17 -13.56
CA VAL A 438 -14.55 7.72 -12.22
C VAL A 438 -14.53 9.22 -12.30
N VAL A 439 -15.45 9.89 -11.59
CA VAL A 439 -15.47 11.35 -11.46
C VAL A 439 -14.71 11.73 -10.19
N ARG A 440 -13.81 12.68 -10.33
CA ARG A 440 -12.98 13.19 -9.22
C ARG A 440 -13.09 14.72 -9.14
N CYS A 441 -13.15 15.21 -7.92
CA CYS A 441 -13.23 16.65 -7.61
C CYS A 441 -12.24 17.00 -6.50
N ILE A 442 -11.80 18.24 -6.47
CA ILE A 442 -11.07 18.79 -5.32
C ILE A 442 -12.10 19.08 -4.21
N PRO A 443 -11.93 18.53 -3.00
CA PRO A 443 -12.85 18.77 -1.90
C PRO A 443 -13.00 20.26 -1.58
N LYS A 444 -14.24 20.70 -1.38
CA LYS A 444 -14.58 22.09 -1.00
C LYS A 444 -14.16 23.17 -2.00
N SER A 445 -13.83 22.83 -3.26
CA SER A 445 -13.55 23.78 -4.32
C SER A 445 -14.65 23.76 -5.35
N GLU A 446 -15.32 24.90 -5.54
CA GLU A 446 -16.37 25.08 -6.57
C GLU A 446 -15.79 25.51 -7.92
N SER A 447 -14.60 26.09 -7.93
CA SER A 447 -13.93 26.62 -9.12
C SER A 447 -12.93 25.66 -9.75
N ALA A 448 -12.49 24.62 -9.02
CA ALA A 448 -11.56 23.65 -9.57
C ALA A 448 -12.21 22.85 -10.71
N PRO A 449 -11.44 22.49 -11.74
CA PRO A 449 -11.90 21.58 -12.77
C PRO A 449 -12.46 20.27 -12.17
N VAL A 450 -13.44 19.68 -12.86
CA VAL A 450 -13.85 18.30 -12.60
C VAL A 450 -13.05 17.40 -13.53
N VAL A 451 -12.60 16.27 -13.01
CA VAL A 451 -11.82 15.29 -13.76
C VAL A 451 -12.60 13.99 -13.88
N ILE A 452 -12.75 13.50 -15.11
CA ILE A 452 -13.46 12.26 -15.40
C ILE A 452 -12.48 11.29 -16.02
N HIS A 453 -12.08 10.27 -15.27
CA HIS A 453 -11.28 9.17 -15.79
C HIS A 453 -12.20 8.15 -16.46
N LEU A 454 -11.80 7.72 -17.65
CA LEU A 454 -12.47 6.70 -18.45
C LEU A 454 -11.46 5.60 -18.76
N VAL A 455 -11.74 4.38 -18.35
CA VAL A 455 -10.87 3.22 -18.61
C VAL A 455 -11.66 2.15 -19.32
N ASP A 456 -11.25 1.83 -20.55
CA ASP A 456 -11.86 0.78 -21.36
C ASP A 456 -11.16 -0.57 -21.13
N TRP A 457 -11.90 -1.55 -20.59
CA TRP A 457 -11.44 -2.91 -20.36
C TRP A 457 -11.73 -3.85 -21.54
N ASN A 458 -12.40 -3.34 -22.55
CA ASN A 458 -12.76 -4.06 -23.76
C ASN A 458 -11.76 -3.74 -24.90
N LYS A 459 -12.14 -4.16 -26.09
CA LYS A 459 -11.46 -3.68 -27.30
C LYS A 459 -11.78 -2.21 -27.52
N PRO A 460 -10.79 -1.38 -27.83
CA PRO A 460 -10.98 0.05 -28.04
C PRO A 460 -12.06 0.34 -29.09
N GLN A 461 -13.08 1.09 -28.68
CA GLN A 461 -14.15 1.56 -29.56
C GLN A 461 -14.65 2.93 -29.10
N SER A 462 -15.23 3.69 -30.03
CA SER A 462 -15.86 4.96 -29.67
C SER A 462 -17.15 4.72 -28.88
N PHE A 463 -17.41 5.57 -27.91
CA PHE A 463 -18.64 5.54 -27.11
C PHE A 463 -19.12 6.94 -26.76
N THR A 464 -20.33 7.04 -26.24
CA THR A 464 -20.93 8.31 -25.84
C THR A 464 -20.96 8.44 -24.32
N LEU A 465 -20.50 9.59 -23.83
CA LEU A 465 -20.65 10.01 -22.44
C LEU A 465 -21.71 11.10 -22.34
N ILE A 466 -22.73 10.87 -21.53
CA ILE A 466 -23.73 11.90 -21.17
C ILE A 466 -23.26 12.54 -19.88
N PHE A 467 -23.05 13.85 -19.91
CA PHE A 467 -22.61 14.65 -18.76
C PHE A 467 -23.78 15.51 -18.25
N ASP A 468 -24.14 15.33 -16.98
CA ASP A 468 -25.18 16.12 -16.32
C ASP A 468 -24.59 17.36 -15.67
N GLN A 469 -24.58 18.46 -16.41
CA GLN A 469 -24.03 19.73 -15.95
C GLN A 469 -24.73 20.30 -14.72
N THR A 470 -25.98 19.91 -14.47
CA THR A 470 -26.75 20.41 -13.31
C THR A 470 -26.21 19.91 -11.98
N GLN A 471 -25.35 18.90 -12.00
CA GLN A 471 -24.67 18.37 -10.80
C GLN A 471 -23.43 19.18 -10.43
N PHE A 472 -23.03 20.18 -11.25
CA PHE A 472 -21.81 20.96 -11.09
C PHE A 472 -22.11 22.47 -11.16
N PHE A 473 -21.27 23.28 -10.54
CA PHE A 473 -21.46 24.74 -10.45
C PHE A 473 -20.99 25.53 -11.68
N PHE A 474 -20.62 24.89 -12.78
CA PHE A 474 -19.99 25.54 -13.93
C PHE A 474 -20.91 26.39 -14.82
N GLY A 475 -22.23 26.36 -14.63
CA GLY A 475 -23.14 27.03 -15.54
C GLY A 475 -23.09 26.51 -16.99
N ASN A 476 -23.29 27.40 -17.99
CA ASN A 476 -23.37 26.99 -19.40
C ASN A 476 -22.08 27.12 -20.22
N LYS A 477 -20.99 27.63 -19.61
CA LYS A 477 -19.71 27.88 -20.30
C LYS A 477 -18.66 26.88 -19.84
N MET A 478 -18.67 25.67 -20.41
CA MET A 478 -17.71 24.63 -20.08
C MET A 478 -16.83 24.29 -21.27
N ALA A 479 -15.55 24.02 -20.96
CA ALA A 479 -14.60 23.40 -21.87
C ALA A 479 -14.37 21.94 -21.46
N PHE A 480 -14.25 21.07 -22.45
CA PHE A 480 -13.98 19.65 -22.28
C PHE A 480 -12.70 19.28 -23.03
N ASN A 481 -11.64 18.98 -22.30
CA ASN A 481 -10.37 18.56 -22.87
C ASN A 481 -10.13 17.08 -22.52
N LEU A 482 -10.01 16.24 -23.53
CA LEU A 482 -9.64 14.83 -23.38
C LEU A 482 -8.12 14.70 -23.44
N PHE A 483 -7.55 14.12 -22.42
CA PHE A 483 -6.13 13.74 -22.32
C PHE A 483 -6.02 12.23 -22.53
N THR A 484 -5.07 11.78 -23.33
CA THR A 484 -4.75 10.36 -23.54
C THR A 484 -3.24 10.14 -23.54
N PRO A 485 -2.74 8.96 -23.17
CA PRO A 485 -1.30 8.65 -23.25
C PRO A 485 -0.75 8.83 -24.67
N THR A 486 0.44 9.38 -24.79
CA THR A 486 1.24 9.32 -26.03
C THR A 486 1.78 7.90 -26.18
N ALA A 487 1.73 7.33 -27.39
CA ALA A 487 2.29 6.00 -27.63
C ALA A 487 3.78 5.94 -27.26
N TYR A 488 4.21 4.79 -26.74
CA TYR A 488 5.62 4.61 -26.36
C TYR A 488 6.54 4.73 -27.57
N ASP A 489 7.58 5.53 -27.43
CA ASP A 489 8.73 5.64 -28.31
C ASP A 489 9.98 5.78 -27.42
N GLN A 490 10.91 4.85 -27.52
CA GLN A 490 12.06 4.79 -26.62
C GLN A 490 12.88 6.08 -26.67
N ASN A 491 13.23 6.56 -27.86
CA ASN A 491 14.09 7.74 -28.02
C ASN A 491 13.40 9.01 -27.48
N LEU A 492 12.10 9.14 -27.78
CA LEU A 492 11.30 10.24 -27.27
C LEU A 492 11.21 10.19 -25.74
N HIS A 493 10.96 9.01 -25.17
CA HIS A 493 10.82 8.84 -23.72
C HIS A 493 12.13 9.11 -22.97
N GLU A 494 13.26 8.63 -23.49
CA GLU A 494 14.58 8.92 -22.93
C GLU A 494 14.89 10.42 -22.96
N LYS A 495 14.59 11.09 -24.08
CA LYS A 495 14.74 12.55 -24.21
C LYS A 495 13.84 13.30 -23.23
N ILE A 496 12.55 12.94 -23.14
CA ILE A 496 11.58 13.56 -22.23
C ILE A 496 12.05 13.44 -20.78
N TYR A 497 12.56 12.27 -20.40
CA TYR A 497 13.06 12.05 -19.04
C TYR A 497 14.30 12.91 -18.76
N ALA A 498 15.26 12.93 -19.68
CA ALA A 498 16.51 13.70 -19.55
C ALA A 498 16.24 15.22 -19.47
N GLU A 499 15.30 15.72 -20.26
CA GLU A 499 14.95 17.15 -20.34
C GLU A 499 13.82 17.56 -19.37
N SER A 500 13.21 16.60 -18.66
CA SER A 500 12.08 16.82 -17.74
C SER A 500 10.84 17.45 -18.40
N ILE A 501 10.61 17.20 -19.69
CA ILE A 501 9.49 17.76 -20.47
C ILE A 501 8.29 16.78 -20.53
N PHE A 502 7.85 16.32 -19.37
CA PHE A 502 6.85 15.27 -19.23
C PHE A 502 5.48 15.58 -19.88
N ASN A 503 5.11 16.84 -20.05
CA ASN A 503 3.87 17.23 -20.71
C ASN A 503 3.69 16.68 -22.12
N GLN A 504 4.77 16.30 -22.79
CA GLN A 504 4.74 15.64 -24.11
C GLN A 504 4.24 14.18 -24.07
N LEU A 505 4.09 13.60 -22.89
CA LEU A 505 3.58 12.23 -22.70
C LEU A 505 2.04 12.17 -22.66
N ALA A 506 1.36 13.30 -22.87
CA ALA A 506 -0.10 13.37 -22.98
C ALA A 506 -0.51 14.06 -24.27
N LEU A 507 -1.40 13.43 -25.02
CA LEU A 507 -2.12 14.05 -26.13
C LEU A 507 -3.36 14.75 -25.59
N VAL A 508 -3.65 15.95 -26.08
CA VAL A 508 -4.80 16.74 -25.68
C VAL A 508 -5.70 17.00 -26.87
N LYS A 509 -7.00 16.71 -26.71
CA LYS A 509 -8.03 16.98 -27.74
C LYS A 509 -9.20 17.70 -27.09
N GLU A 510 -9.60 18.84 -27.64
CA GLU A 510 -10.86 19.48 -27.26
C GLU A 510 -12.04 18.65 -27.75
N LEU A 511 -13.02 18.41 -26.88
CA LEU A 511 -14.28 17.74 -27.21
C LEU A 511 -15.37 18.78 -27.34
N THR A 512 -16.12 18.71 -28.43
CA THR A 512 -17.30 19.56 -28.67
C THR A 512 -18.55 18.87 -28.12
N PRO A 513 -19.20 19.43 -27.09
CA PRO A 513 -20.43 18.86 -26.56
C PRO A 513 -21.60 19.14 -27.47
N GLU A 514 -22.48 18.14 -27.63
CA GLU A 514 -23.81 18.29 -28.26
C GLU A 514 -24.87 18.35 -27.15
N ARG A 515 -25.96 19.08 -27.36
CA ARG A 515 -27.07 19.08 -26.42
C ARG A 515 -27.89 17.80 -26.58
N HIS A 516 -28.05 17.06 -25.50
CA HIS A 516 -28.96 15.93 -25.42
C HIS A 516 -30.43 16.43 -25.23
N PRO A 517 -31.46 15.72 -25.73
CA PRO A 517 -32.86 16.12 -25.59
C PRO A 517 -33.35 16.42 -24.17
N ASP A 518 -32.74 15.79 -23.14
CA ASP A 518 -33.05 16.01 -21.72
C ASP A 518 -32.28 17.21 -21.10
N GLY A 519 -31.62 18.02 -21.94
CA GLY A 519 -30.90 19.21 -21.53
C GLY A 519 -29.45 18.96 -21.07
N LYS A 520 -29.00 17.69 -20.96
CA LYS A 520 -27.60 17.34 -20.63
C LYS A 520 -26.68 17.53 -21.84
N LEU A 521 -25.40 17.31 -21.61
CA LEU A 521 -24.37 17.36 -22.65
C LEU A 521 -23.95 15.96 -23.08
N ARG A 522 -23.86 15.76 -24.38
CA ARG A 522 -23.38 14.54 -25.01
C ARG A 522 -21.97 14.75 -25.55
N LEU A 523 -21.05 13.87 -25.19
CA LEU A 523 -19.67 13.87 -25.63
C LEU A 523 -19.36 12.57 -26.36
N LEU A 524 -18.89 12.66 -27.60
CA LEU A 524 -18.39 11.52 -28.35
C LEU A 524 -16.95 11.27 -27.94
N ILE A 525 -16.67 10.13 -27.31
CA ILE A 525 -15.35 9.72 -26.86
C ILE A 525 -14.73 8.80 -27.92
N PRO A 526 -13.53 9.13 -28.44
CA PRO A 526 -12.83 8.26 -29.37
C PRO A 526 -12.37 6.97 -28.67
N PRO A 527 -11.92 5.95 -29.43
CA PRO A 527 -11.33 4.75 -28.84
C PRO A 527 -10.21 5.08 -27.87
N LEU A 528 -10.23 4.48 -26.67
CA LEU A 528 -9.22 4.65 -25.64
C LEU A 528 -8.30 3.41 -25.59
N ASN A 529 -7.00 3.60 -25.28
CA ASN A 529 -6.04 2.49 -25.18
C ASN A 529 -5.22 2.54 -23.88
N PRO A 530 -5.72 2.05 -22.76
CA PRO A 530 -7.13 1.87 -22.42
C PRO A 530 -7.73 3.12 -21.77
N TRP A 531 -6.98 4.23 -21.60
CA TRP A 531 -7.24 5.31 -20.66
C TRP A 531 -7.41 6.67 -21.33
N GLY A 532 -8.37 7.43 -20.84
CA GLY A 532 -8.55 8.84 -21.14
C GLY A 532 -9.03 9.60 -19.92
N ILE A 533 -8.66 10.86 -19.83
CA ILE A 533 -9.07 11.77 -18.75
C ILE A 533 -9.71 13.00 -19.38
N ILE A 534 -10.96 13.29 -19.02
CA ILE A 534 -11.64 14.51 -19.43
C ILE A 534 -11.51 15.53 -18.31
N LYS A 535 -10.85 16.64 -18.58
CA LYS A 535 -10.86 17.84 -17.74
C LYS A 535 -12.05 18.71 -18.14
N VAL A 536 -12.96 18.95 -17.21
CA VAL A 536 -14.09 19.87 -17.37
C VAL A 536 -13.78 21.14 -16.59
N SER A 537 -13.70 22.26 -17.29
CA SER A 537 -13.37 23.58 -16.71
C SER A 537 -14.29 24.67 -17.22
N LEU A 538 -14.36 25.81 -16.55
CA LEU A 538 -14.98 27.02 -17.08
C LEU A 538 -14.20 27.49 -18.32
N LYS A 539 -14.95 27.96 -19.36
CA LYS A 539 -14.37 28.67 -20.51
C LYS A 539 -13.96 30.08 -20.13
#